data_d7df5d4cf3d583e71719435ce4f40859
#
_entry.id   d7df5d4cf3d583e71719435ce4f40859
#
_cell.length_a   1.000
_cell.length_b   1.000
_cell.length_c   1.000
_cell.angle_alpha   90.00
_cell.angle_beta   90.00
_cell.angle_gamma   90.00
#
_symmetry.space_group_name_H-M   'P 1'
#
loop_
_entity.id
_entity.type
_entity.pdbx_description
1 polymer ?
#
loop_
_entity_poly.entity_id
_entity_poly.type
_entity_poly.pdbx_seq_one_letter_code
_entity_poly.pdbx_strand_id
1 'polypeptide(L)'
;MTTNHSLDIPEGFILHELSPQSEQFLTMLGPWYYKNVPTDNGHVERVFGIRIEPKHTNIWGTAHGGMLISMADSALGYNLSRSTEPPQKLVTVHLSSDFMASPKPNDWVETEFRISKIGKRMSFAECSLKVGNKIMLRTSGVFTVLNQLKKVQND
;
A
#
# COMPACT_ATOMS: atom_id res chain seq x y z
N MET A 1 25.50 -0.49 -22.61
CA MET A 1 25.00 0.89 -22.43
C MET A 1 23.99 0.86 -21.29
N THR A 2 24.41 1.28 -20.12
CA THR A 2 23.53 1.45 -18.97
C THR A 2 22.71 2.72 -19.21
N THR A 3 21.50 2.57 -19.73
CA THR A 3 20.52 3.66 -19.72
C THR A 3 20.17 3.93 -18.28
N ASN A 4 20.81 4.96 -17.75
CA ASN A 4 20.45 5.55 -16.46
C ASN A 4 19.10 6.26 -16.68
N HIS A 5 17.99 5.48 -16.67
CA HIS A 5 16.68 6.05 -16.48
C HIS A 5 16.68 6.54 -15.03
N SER A 6 17.04 7.79 -14.82
CA SER A 6 16.54 8.49 -13.64
C SER A 6 15.03 8.37 -13.74
N LEU A 7 14.48 7.43 -12.97
CA LEU A 7 13.04 7.23 -12.89
C LEU A 7 12.43 8.59 -12.60
N ASP A 8 11.63 9.09 -13.53
CA ASP A 8 10.90 10.35 -13.36
C ASP A 8 9.90 10.13 -12.23
N ILE A 9 10.32 10.50 -11.02
CA ILE A 9 9.51 10.37 -9.82
C ILE A 9 8.67 11.64 -9.71
N PRO A 10 7.35 11.54 -9.66
CA PRO A 10 6.49 12.71 -9.54
C PRO A 10 6.83 13.57 -8.33
N GLU A 11 6.66 14.87 -8.49
CA GLU A 11 6.95 15.85 -7.44
C GLU A 11 6.26 15.49 -6.11
N GLY A 12 6.99 15.64 -5.02
CA GLY A 12 6.52 15.38 -3.66
C GLY A 12 6.70 13.95 -3.18
N PHE A 13 7.00 13.00 -4.08
CA PHE A 13 7.32 11.63 -3.67
C PHE A 13 8.80 11.48 -3.30
N ILE A 14 9.04 10.75 -2.22
CA ILE A 14 10.38 10.38 -1.75
C ILE A 14 10.48 8.86 -1.62
N LEU A 15 11.69 8.33 -1.69
CA LEU A 15 11.92 6.89 -1.55
C LEU A 15 11.45 6.40 -0.17
N HIS A 16 10.66 5.34 -0.16
CA HIS A 16 10.26 4.65 1.05
C HIS A 16 11.30 3.57 1.38
N GLU A 17 12.14 3.86 2.35
CA GLU A 17 13.15 2.91 2.81
C GLU A 17 12.48 1.78 3.58
N LEU A 18 12.56 0.56 3.05
CA LEU A 18 12.06 -0.65 3.67
C LEU A 18 13.16 -1.32 4.49
N SER A 19 12.76 -1.96 5.59
CA SER A 19 13.68 -2.81 6.36
C SER A 19 13.95 -4.11 5.61
N PRO A 20 15.19 -4.39 5.15
CA PRO A 20 15.48 -5.63 4.43
C PRO A 20 15.25 -6.90 5.25
N GLN A 21 15.23 -6.80 6.57
CA GLN A 21 15.03 -7.92 7.47
C GLN A 21 13.56 -8.26 7.71
N SER A 22 12.68 -7.25 7.77
CA SER A 22 11.27 -7.43 8.13
C SER A 22 10.31 -7.22 6.95
N GLU A 23 10.76 -6.59 5.87
CA GLU A 23 9.91 -6.22 4.73
C GLU A 23 10.44 -6.80 3.41
N GLN A 24 10.91 -8.03 3.46
CA GLN A 24 11.54 -8.69 2.31
C GLN A 24 10.61 -8.81 1.10
N PHE A 25 9.34 -9.14 1.32
CA PHE A 25 8.36 -9.27 0.25
C PHE A 25 8.16 -7.94 -0.51
N LEU A 26 7.96 -6.85 0.23
CA LEU A 26 7.80 -5.54 -0.37
C LEU A 26 9.07 -5.04 -1.04
N THR A 27 10.24 -5.40 -0.50
CA THR A 27 11.55 -5.08 -1.09
C THR A 27 11.69 -5.69 -2.48
N MET A 28 11.22 -6.92 -2.70
CA MET A 28 11.23 -7.56 -4.03
C MET A 28 10.35 -6.82 -5.04
N LEU A 29 9.25 -6.23 -4.59
CA LEU A 29 8.35 -5.46 -5.46
C LEU A 29 8.79 -4.02 -5.68
N GLY A 30 9.63 -3.48 -4.79
CA GLY A 30 10.09 -2.08 -4.86
C GLY A 30 10.87 -1.73 -6.13
N PRO A 31 11.36 -0.48 -6.22
CA PRO A 31 11.36 0.53 -5.17
C PRO A 31 9.97 1.17 -4.95
N TRP A 32 9.66 1.45 -3.70
CA TRP A 32 8.46 2.14 -3.27
C TRP A 32 8.75 3.61 -2.97
N TYR A 33 7.77 4.45 -3.26
CA TYR A 33 7.82 5.87 -2.96
C TYR A 33 6.59 6.27 -2.17
N TYR A 34 6.65 7.39 -1.46
CA TYR A 34 5.51 7.93 -0.76
C TYR A 34 5.56 9.45 -0.68
N LYS A 35 4.40 10.02 -0.46
CA LYS A 35 4.22 11.39 0.03
C LYS A 35 3.20 11.41 1.15
N ASN A 36 3.38 12.30 2.12
CA ASN A 36 2.42 12.50 3.19
C ASN A 36 1.45 13.61 2.79
N VAL A 37 0.17 13.36 2.95
CA VAL A 37 -0.90 14.29 2.62
C VAL A 37 -1.74 14.54 3.87
N PRO A 38 -1.90 15.81 4.32
CA PRO A 38 -2.81 16.12 5.42
C PRO A 38 -4.26 15.85 5.00
N THR A 39 -5.05 15.30 5.91
CA THR A 39 -6.47 15.08 5.74
C THR A 39 -7.28 16.08 6.53
N ASP A 40 -8.55 16.27 6.16
CA ASP A 40 -9.46 17.21 6.83
C ASP A 40 -9.68 16.88 8.31
N ASN A 41 -9.43 15.65 8.73
CA ASN A 41 -9.58 15.17 10.11
C ASN A 41 -8.31 15.38 10.97
N GLY A 42 -7.30 16.07 10.46
CA GLY A 42 -6.04 16.30 11.18
C GLY A 42 -5.08 15.11 11.19
N HIS A 43 -5.43 14.02 10.50
CA HIS A 43 -4.53 12.90 10.27
C HIS A 43 -3.65 13.14 9.05
N VAL A 44 -2.53 12.44 8.98
CA VAL A 44 -1.65 12.44 7.81
C VAL A 44 -1.79 11.10 7.12
N GLU A 45 -2.25 11.11 5.88
CA GLU A 45 -2.30 9.95 5.01
C GLU A 45 -0.97 9.81 4.27
N ARG A 46 -0.47 8.58 4.18
CA ARG A 46 0.65 8.26 3.30
C ARG A 46 0.13 7.71 1.98
N VAL A 47 0.32 8.49 0.94
CA VAL A 47 0.10 8.06 -0.44
C VAL A 47 1.35 7.32 -0.91
N PHE A 48 1.19 6.06 -1.28
CA PHE A 48 2.27 5.27 -1.87
C PHE A 48 2.25 5.40 -3.38
N GLY A 49 3.43 5.33 -3.98
CA GLY A 49 3.61 5.35 -5.44
C GLY A 49 4.64 4.34 -5.88
N ILE A 50 4.44 3.77 -7.06
CA ILE A 50 5.38 2.85 -7.70
C ILE A 50 5.37 3.06 -9.21
N ARG A 51 6.56 2.98 -9.82
CA ARG A 51 6.71 2.88 -11.27
C ARG A 51 6.57 1.41 -11.67
N ILE A 52 5.67 1.10 -12.59
CA ILE A 52 5.55 -0.26 -13.09
C ILE A 52 6.77 -0.62 -13.93
N GLU A 53 7.43 -1.68 -13.51
CA GLU A 53 8.60 -2.26 -14.16
C GLU A 53 8.26 -3.63 -14.76
N PRO A 54 9.10 -4.19 -15.66
CA PRO A 54 8.86 -5.53 -16.22
C PRO A 54 8.64 -6.63 -15.19
N LYS A 55 9.34 -6.59 -14.05
CA LYS A 55 9.17 -7.57 -12.95
C LYS A 55 7.78 -7.56 -12.31
N HIS A 56 7.01 -6.50 -12.49
CA HIS A 56 5.66 -6.37 -11.96
C HIS A 56 4.59 -6.93 -12.89
N THR A 57 4.98 -7.37 -14.10
CA THR A 57 4.03 -7.72 -15.15
C THR A 57 3.66 -9.20 -15.15
N ASN A 58 2.49 -9.47 -15.71
CA ASN A 58 2.00 -10.81 -16.03
C ASN A 58 2.42 -11.22 -17.46
N ILE A 59 1.97 -12.39 -17.92
CA ILE A 59 2.25 -12.91 -19.26
C ILE A 59 1.75 -12.00 -20.40
N TRP A 60 0.83 -11.10 -20.12
CA TRP A 60 0.27 -10.15 -21.10
C TRP A 60 1.02 -8.82 -21.14
N GLY A 61 2.07 -8.66 -20.33
CA GLY A 61 2.87 -7.44 -20.27
C GLY A 61 2.20 -6.28 -19.54
N THR A 62 1.16 -6.53 -18.76
CA THR A 62 0.52 -5.54 -17.89
C THR A 62 0.77 -5.86 -16.42
N ALA A 63 0.57 -4.90 -15.52
CA ALA A 63 0.79 -5.14 -14.10
C ALA A 63 0.01 -6.35 -13.59
N HIS A 64 0.69 -7.24 -12.88
CA HIS A 64 0.09 -8.44 -12.32
C HIS A 64 -0.92 -8.07 -11.23
N GLY A 65 -2.13 -8.66 -11.29
CA GLY A 65 -3.19 -8.37 -10.31
C GLY A 65 -2.78 -8.60 -8.86
N GLY A 66 -2.04 -9.69 -8.59
CA GLY A 66 -1.50 -9.96 -7.25
C GLY A 66 -0.52 -8.90 -6.76
N MET A 67 0.30 -8.33 -7.64
CA MET A 67 1.19 -7.21 -7.30
C MET A 67 0.39 -5.97 -6.92
N LEU A 68 -0.65 -5.63 -7.67
CA LEU A 68 -1.52 -4.50 -7.38
C LEU A 68 -2.27 -4.67 -6.05
N ILE A 69 -2.78 -5.86 -5.76
CA ILE A 69 -3.41 -6.17 -4.47
C ILE A 69 -2.40 -6.04 -3.33
N SER A 70 -1.17 -6.49 -3.51
CA SER A 70 -0.10 -6.35 -2.50
C SER A 70 0.18 -4.88 -2.18
N MET A 71 0.18 -4.02 -3.20
CA MET A 71 0.32 -2.57 -3.02
C MET A 71 -0.86 -2.00 -2.22
N ALA A 72 -2.09 -2.34 -2.58
CA ALA A 72 -3.29 -1.87 -1.90
C ALA A 72 -3.36 -2.36 -0.45
N ASP A 73 -3.08 -3.64 -0.20
CA ASP A 73 -3.05 -4.24 1.14
C ASP A 73 -2.03 -3.54 2.05
N SER A 74 -0.84 -3.30 1.54
CA SER A 74 0.22 -2.61 2.27
C SER A 74 -0.14 -1.17 2.61
N ALA A 75 -0.77 -0.45 1.68
CA ALA A 75 -1.23 0.92 1.91
C ALA A 75 -2.36 0.98 2.94
N LEU A 76 -3.31 0.04 2.87
CA LEU A 76 -4.40 -0.10 3.84
C LEU A 76 -3.86 -0.36 5.25
N GLY A 77 -3.02 -1.38 5.41
CA GLY A 77 -2.44 -1.76 6.70
C GLY A 77 -1.60 -0.64 7.30
N TYR A 78 -0.77 0.01 6.50
CA TYR A 78 0.07 1.12 6.95
C TYR A 78 -0.77 2.29 7.48
N ASN A 79 -1.72 2.78 6.70
CA ASN A 79 -2.51 3.95 7.05
C ASN A 79 -3.47 3.66 8.21
N LEU A 80 -4.13 2.49 8.22
CA LEU A 80 -4.98 2.08 9.34
C LEU A 80 -4.19 1.96 10.63
N SER A 81 -3.01 1.34 10.61
CA SER A 81 -2.16 1.19 11.79
C SER A 81 -1.85 2.54 12.43
N ARG A 82 -1.54 3.54 11.62
CA ARG A 82 -1.16 4.89 12.07
C ARG A 82 -2.33 5.83 12.31
N SER A 83 -3.55 5.38 12.09
CA SER A 83 -4.77 6.17 12.37
C SER A 83 -5.14 6.19 13.85
N THR A 84 -4.41 5.49 14.69
CA THR A 84 -4.57 5.48 16.14
C THR A 84 -3.27 5.85 16.84
N GLU A 85 -3.38 6.35 18.06
CA GLU A 85 -2.23 6.64 18.92
C GLU A 85 -2.35 5.85 20.23
N PRO A 86 -1.45 4.92 20.55
CA PRO A 86 -0.33 4.47 19.70
C PRO A 86 -0.80 3.67 18.47
N PRO A 87 0.07 3.49 17.45
CA PRO A 87 -0.27 2.72 16.26
C PRO A 87 -0.70 1.29 16.60
N GLN A 88 -1.77 0.82 15.97
CA GLN A 88 -2.26 -0.55 16.15
C GLN A 88 -1.46 -1.54 15.31
N LYS A 89 -1.27 -2.75 15.84
CA LYS A 89 -0.79 -3.89 15.06
C LYS A 89 -2.00 -4.54 14.40
N LEU A 90 -1.96 -4.64 13.09
CA LEU A 90 -3.09 -5.12 12.28
C LEU A 90 -2.68 -6.31 11.41
N VAL A 91 -3.63 -7.20 11.20
CA VAL A 91 -3.52 -8.30 10.22
C VAL A 91 -4.72 -8.26 9.30
N THR A 92 -4.48 -8.43 8.01
CA THR A 92 -5.51 -8.52 6.98
C THR A 92 -6.35 -9.76 7.18
N VAL A 93 -7.68 -9.60 7.27
CA VAL A 93 -8.63 -10.72 7.33
C VAL A 93 -9.43 -10.88 6.06
N HIS A 94 -9.65 -9.80 5.32
CA HIS A 94 -10.40 -9.84 4.09
C HIS A 94 -10.00 -8.70 3.17
N LEU A 95 -9.87 -9.01 1.87
CA LEU A 95 -9.75 -8.04 0.79
C LEU A 95 -10.75 -8.38 -0.31
N SER A 96 -11.50 -7.39 -0.73
CA SER A 96 -12.38 -7.46 -1.89
C SER A 96 -11.92 -6.45 -2.92
N SER A 97 -11.64 -6.91 -4.14
CA SER A 97 -10.99 -6.08 -5.16
C SER A 97 -11.67 -6.18 -6.50
N ASP A 98 -11.84 -5.03 -7.15
CA ASP A 98 -12.32 -4.89 -8.52
C ASP A 98 -11.21 -4.30 -9.39
N PHE A 99 -10.82 -5.04 -10.43
CA PHE A 99 -9.83 -4.60 -11.41
C PHE A 99 -10.53 -3.89 -12.56
N MET A 100 -10.33 -2.59 -12.67
CA MET A 100 -11.03 -1.76 -13.65
C MET A 100 -10.20 -1.50 -14.91
N ALA A 101 -8.87 -1.50 -14.77
CA ALA A 101 -7.93 -1.32 -15.86
C ALA A 101 -6.57 -1.93 -15.47
N SER A 102 -5.69 -2.04 -16.44
CA SER A 102 -4.37 -2.64 -16.24
C SER A 102 -3.26 -1.63 -16.47
N PRO A 103 -2.51 -1.25 -15.44
CA PRO A 103 -1.30 -0.46 -15.60
C PRO A 103 -0.29 -1.18 -16.50
N LYS A 104 0.47 -0.41 -17.27
CA LYS A 104 1.50 -0.90 -18.17
C LYS A 104 2.89 -0.51 -17.65
N PRO A 105 3.96 -1.15 -18.13
CA PRO A 105 5.32 -0.71 -17.84
C PRO A 105 5.48 0.79 -18.09
N ASN A 106 6.19 1.46 -17.19
CA ASN A 106 6.39 2.91 -17.10
C ASN A 106 5.21 3.73 -16.57
N ASP A 107 4.03 3.15 -16.36
CA ASP A 107 2.97 3.85 -15.65
C ASP A 107 3.39 4.11 -14.19
N TRP A 108 3.03 5.28 -13.69
CA TRP A 108 3.13 5.60 -12.28
C TRP A 108 1.79 5.33 -11.60
N VAL A 109 1.79 4.41 -10.62
CA VAL A 109 0.60 4.02 -9.87
C VAL A 109 0.66 4.63 -8.48
N GLU A 110 -0.40 5.31 -8.09
CA GLU A 110 -0.56 5.92 -6.75
C GLU A 110 -1.72 5.30 -6.00
N THR A 111 -1.62 5.27 -4.68
CA THR A 111 -2.72 4.90 -3.81
C THR A 111 -3.58 6.10 -3.44
N GLU A 112 -4.88 5.86 -3.31
CA GLU A 112 -5.83 6.77 -2.67
C GLU A 112 -6.55 5.98 -1.59
N PHE A 113 -6.46 6.44 -0.35
CA PHE A 113 -6.91 5.72 0.84
C PHE A 113 -8.09 6.42 1.50
N ARG A 114 -9.02 5.64 2.04
CA ARG A 114 -10.12 6.16 2.84
C ARG A 114 -10.46 5.22 3.99
N ILE A 115 -10.51 5.75 5.21
CA ILE A 115 -10.98 5.01 6.38
C ILE A 115 -12.50 4.94 6.36
N SER A 116 -13.05 3.73 6.50
CA SER A 116 -14.50 3.51 6.67
C SER A 116 -14.85 3.43 8.15
N LYS A 117 -14.06 2.70 8.94
CA LYS A 117 -14.27 2.56 10.39
C LYS A 117 -12.99 2.10 11.08
N ILE A 118 -12.65 2.75 12.18
CA ILE A 118 -11.63 2.27 13.11
C ILE A 118 -12.33 1.67 14.32
N GLY A 119 -12.06 0.40 14.58
CA GLY A 119 -12.64 -0.33 15.71
C GLY A 119 -11.58 -0.86 16.68
N LYS A 120 -12.02 -1.31 17.85
CA LYS A 120 -11.14 -1.91 18.86
C LYS A 120 -10.65 -3.31 18.47
N ARG A 121 -11.43 -4.03 17.67
CA ARG A 121 -11.13 -5.40 17.22
C ARG A 121 -10.90 -5.47 15.74
N MET A 122 -11.69 -4.74 14.96
CA MET A 122 -11.64 -4.76 13.49
C MET A 122 -11.73 -3.33 12.96
N SER A 123 -10.98 -3.09 11.91
CA SER A 123 -10.98 -1.82 11.18
C SER A 123 -11.22 -2.06 9.69
N PHE A 124 -11.81 -1.09 9.04
CA PHE A 124 -12.31 -1.16 7.67
C PHE A 124 -11.82 0.07 6.90
N ALA A 125 -11.27 -0.16 5.73
CA ALA A 125 -10.83 0.93 4.86
C ALA A 125 -10.91 0.54 3.39
N GLU A 126 -10.82 1.52 2.53
CA GLU A 126 -10.81 1.37 1.08
C GLU A 126 -9.55 1.99 0.52
N CYS A 127 -9.03 1.39 -0.54
CA CYS A 127 -7.90 1.89 -1.30
C CYS A 127 -8.20 1.77 -2.79
N SER A 128 -7.99 2.85 -3.51
CA SER A 128 -7.94 2.82 -4.98
C SER A 128 -6.50 2.96 -5.45
N LEU A 129 -6.15 2.24 -6.50
CA LEU A 129 -4.90 2.45 -7.25
C LEU A 129 -5.21 3.22 -8.52
N LYS A 130 -4.46 4.29 -8.78
CA LYS A 130 -4.72 5.20 -9.89
C LYS A 130 -3.47 5.41 -10.74
N VAL A 131 -3.67 5.56 -12.03
CA VAL A 131 -2.70 6.15 -12.96
C VAL A 131 -3.29 7.48 -13.43
N GLY A 132 -2.68 8.58 -13.02
CA GLY A 132 -3.29 9.90 -13.19
C GLY A 132 -4.67 9.95 -12.49
N ASN A 133 -5.71 10.30 -13.25
CA ASN A 133 -7.09 10.34 -12.73
C ASN A 133 -7.88 9.03 -12.97
N LYS A 134 -7.26 8.03 -13.60
CA LYS A 134 -7.92 6.77 -13.95
C LYS A 134 -7.74 5.74 -12.84
N ILE A 135 -8.84 5.20 -12.35
CA ILE A 135 -8.82 4.10 -11.37
C ILE A 135 -8.47 2.79 -12.09
N MET A 136 -7.45 2.11 -11.58
CA MET A 136 -6.99 0.80 -12.05
C MET A 136 -7.56 -0.33 -11.20
N LEU A 137 -7.55 -0.14 -9.89
CA LEU A 137 -8.02 -1.09 -8.89
C LEU A 137 -8.79 -0.36 -7.81
N ARG A 138 -9.85 -0.97 -7.33
CA ARG A 138 -10.56 -0.56 -6.11
C ARG A 138 -10.58 -1.73 -5.15
N THR A 139 -10.14 -1.52 -3.92
CA THR A 139 -10.04 -2.57 -2.89
C THR A 139 -10.68 -2.10 -1.59
N SER A 140 -11.51 -2.96 -1.00
CA SER A 140 -12.02 -2.81 0.36
C SER A 140 -11.30 -3.82 1.25
N GLY A 141 -10.80 -3.38 2.40
CA GLY A 141 -10.04 -4.20 3.33
C GLY A 141 -10.65 -4.24 4.72
N VAL A 142 -10.57 -5.41 5.34
CA VAL A 142 -10.92 -5.63 6.75
C VAL A 142 -9.68 -6.15 7.46
N PHE A 143 -9.37 -5.52 8.59
CA PHE A 143 -8.18 -5.82 9.39
C PHE A 143 -8.59 -6.12 10.83
N THR A 144 -7.96 -7.12 11.44
CA THR A 144 -8.10 -7.40 12.86
C THR A 144 -6.95 -6.79 13.64
N VAL A 145 -7.27 -6.25 14.80
CA VAL A 145 -6.28 -5.73 15.75
C VAL A 145 -5.68 -6.91 16.50
N LEU A 146 -4.35 -7.05 16.41
CA LEU A 146 -3.63 -8.03 17.21
C LEU A 146 -3.55 -7.55 18.67
N ASN A 147 -4.23 -8.25 19.56
CA ASN A 147 -3.98 -8.08 20.98
C ASN A 147 -2.54 -8.53 21.27
N GLN A 148 -1.82 -7.75 22.08
CA GLN A 148 -0.55 -8.23 22.62
C GLN A 148 -0.87 -9.54 23.36
N LEU A 149 -0.27 -10.64 22.89
CA LEU A 149 -0.24 -11.88 23.66
C LEU A 149 0.35 -11.49 25.02
N LYS A 150 -0.45 -11.60 26.09
CA LYS A 150 0.10 -11.51 27.44
C LYS A 150 1.23 -12.53 27.48
N LYS A 151 2.44 -12.09 27.78
CA LYS A 151 3.52 -13.00 28.14
C LYS A 151 2.93 -13.90 29.22
N VAL A 152 2.78 -15.18 28.90
CA VAL A 152 2.53 -16.19 29.91
C VAL A 152 3.76 -16.14 30.80
N GLN A 153 3.64 -15.54 31.97
CA GLN A 153 4.64 -15.70 33.02
C GLN A 153 4.49 -17.15 33.44
N ASN A 154 5.41 -17.99 32.99
CA ASN A 154 5.62 -19.29 33.58
C ASN A 154 6.28 -19.04 34.95
N ASP A 155 5.48 -19.17 35.97
CA ASP A 155 5.99 -19.40 37.35
C ASP A 155 6.59 -20.80 37.46
#